data_5217e46c0baf15fb4134280d7e1eaa1d
#
_entry.id   5217e46c0baf15fb4134280d7e1eaa1d
#
_cell.length_a   1.000
_cell.length_b   1.000
_cell.length_c   1.000
_cell.angle_alpha   90.00
_cell.angle_beta   90.00
_cell.angle_gamma   90.00
#
_symmetry.space_group_name_H-M   'P 1'
#
loop_
_entity.id
_entity.type
_entity.pdbx_description
1 polymer ?
#
loop_
_entity_poly.entity_id
_entity_poly.type
_entity_poly.pdbx_seq_one_letter_code
_entity_poly.pdbx_strand_id
1 'polypeptide(L)'
;MNLSLPIPDEVKDALRQAWADHMVIYWRGQKIDDDQLMAVSGIFGPPHEAAARKYHLNVGEKVDDEFMISRHPSVSIISNIGPDGKPVMDNGGLGSYEVVWHTDNSYVKTPPAGSMLYSLEVPVNGGGDTSFNNQYRAY
;
A
#
# COMPACT_ATOMS: atom_id res chain seq x y z
N MET A 1 -10.62 -5.63 16.02
CA MET A 1 -11.57 -5.57 14.88
C MET A 1 -11.12 -6.55 13.83
N ASN A 2 -12.01 -7.22 13.15
CA ASN A 2 -11.71 -8.12 12.03
C ASN A 2 -12.14 -7.45 10.71
N LEU A 3 -11.17 -7.17 9.83
CA LEU A 3 -11.40 -6.47 8.57
C LEU A 3 -11.99 -7.37 7.46
N SER A 4 -12.07 -8.68 7.69
CA SER A 4 -12.72 -9.59 6.74
C SER A 4 -14.26 -9.54 6.82
N LEU A 5 -14.80 -8.85 7.79
CA LEU A 5 -16.25 -8.71 8.02
C LEU A 5 -16.74 -7.32 7.61
N PRO A 6 -18.04 -7.19 7.26
CA PRO A 6 -18.62 -5.88 7.01
C PRO A 6 -18.44 -4.95 8.21
N ILE A 7 -18.04 -3.72 7.95
CA ILE A 7 -17.76 -2.71 8.96
C ILE A 7 -18.96 -1.77 9.06
N PRO A 8 -19.59 -1.62 10.24
CA PRO A 8 -20.69 -0.68 10.46
C PRO A 8 -20.30 0.77 10.19
N ASP A 9 -21.26 1.60 9.79
CA ASP A 9 -20.95 2.98 9.37
C ASP A 9 -20.41 3.84 10.54
N GLU A 10 -20.91 3.63 11.74
CA GLU A 10 -20.39 4.28 12.94
C GLU A 10 -18.92 3.93 13.21
N VAL A 11 -18.50 2.70 12.87
CA VAL A 11 -17.09 2.28 12.99
C VAL A 11 -16.25 2.88 11.88
N LYS A 12 -16.80 3.00 10.67
CA LYS A 12 -16.10 3.69 9.56
C LYS A 12 -15.80 5.15 9.90
N ASP A 13 -16.74 5.84 10.51
CA ASP A 13 -16.56 7.23 10.95
C ASP A 13 -15.49 7.33 12.04
N ALA A 14 -15.52 6.43 13.01
CA ALA A 14 -14.49 6.36 14.03
C ALA A 14 -13.09 6.06 13.46
N LEU A 15 -13.00 5.24 12.41
CA LEU A 15 -11.74 4.95 11.72
C LEU A 15 -11.20 6.18 10.98
N ARG A 16 -12.08 6.92 10.29
CA ARG A 16 -11.68 8.18 9.63
C ARG A 16 -11.16 9.20 10.64
N GLN A 17 -11.84 9.32 11.78
CA GLN A 17 -11.41 10.21 12.84
C GLN A 17 -10.08 9.76 13.45
N ALA A 18 -9.92 8.49 13.77
CA ALA A 18 -8.67 7.95 14.29
C ALA A 18 -7.50 8.17 13.32
N TRP A 19 -7.73 8.00 12.00
CA TRP A 19 -6.70 8.28 11.00
C TRP A 19 -6.35 9.77 10.95
N ALA A 20 -7.33 10.65 11.01
CA ALA A 20 -7.08 12.10 11.05
C ALA A 20 -6.29 12.52 12.29
N ASP A 21 -6.58 11.92 13.45
CA ASP A 21 -5.92 12.25 14.72
C ASP A 21 -4.49 11.69 14.81
N HIS A 22 -4.27 10.50 14.27
CA HIS A 22 -3.01 9.76 14.44
C HIS A 22 -2.16 9.66 13.17
N MET A 23 -2.72 9.97 11.98
CA MET A 23 -2.09 9.90 10.65
C MET A 23 -1.67 8.49 10.21
N VAL A 24 -1.38 7.60 11.12
CA VAL A 24 -1.09 6.18 10.88
C VAL A 24 -1.91 5.34 11.85
N ILE A 25 -2.65 4.41 11.31
CA ILE A 25 -3.39 3.39 12.08
C ILE A 25 -3.02 2.02 11.53
N TYR A 26 -3.04 0.99 12.36
CA TYR A 26 -2.70 -0.35 11.94
C TYR A 26 -3.54 -1.41 12.64
N TRP A 27 -3.69 -2.55 11.99
CA TRP A 27 -4.42 -3.71 12.49
C TRP A 27 -3.52 -4.94 12.43
N ARG A 28 -3.36 -5.59 13.56
CA ARG A 28 -2.56 -6.83 13.64
C ARG A 28 -3.41 -8.05 13.35
N GLY A 29 -2.76 -9.12 12.84
CA GLY A 29 -3.35 -10.45 12.70
C GLY A 29 -4.52 -10.52 11.74
N GLN A 30 -4.56 -9.68 10.71
CA GLN A 30 -5.59 -9.70 9.69
C GLN A 30 -5.29 -10.78 8.64
N LYS A 31 -6.36 -11.41 8.14
CA LYS A 31 -6.33 -12.29 6.96
C LYS A 31 -7.46 -11.82 6.05
N ILE A 32 -7.10 -11.08 5.03
CA ILE A 32 -8.03 -10.47 4.08
C ILE A 32 -7.57 -10.75 2.65
N ASP A 33 -8.52 -10.81 1.74
CA ASP A 33 -8.26 -10.84 0.30
C ASP A 33 -8.28 -9.43 -0.30
N ASP A 34 -8.05 -9.33 -1.59
CA ASP A 34 -7.99 -8.05 -2.30
C ASP A 34 -9.34 -7.33 -2.29
N ASP A 35 -10.47 -8.04 -2.36
CA ASP A 35 -11.80 -7.43 -2.30
C ASP A 35 -12.04 -6.78 -0.92
N GLN A 36 -11.63 -7.47 0.12
CA GLN A 36 -11.72 -6.97 1.50
C GLN A 36 -10.75 -5.81 1.74
N LEU A 37 -9.53 -5.89 1.21
CA LEU A 37 -8.57 -4.79 1.24
C LEU A 37 -9.14 -3.54 0.56
N MET A 38 -9.74 -3.72 -0.61
CA MET A 38 -10.40 -2.64 -1.36
C MET A 38 -11.59 -2.06 -0.59
N ALA A 39 -12.40 -2.90 0.03
CA ALA A 39 -13.55 -2.46 0.83
C ALA A 39 -13.11 -1.60 2.03
N VAL A 40 -12.04 -2.01 2.72
CA VAL A 40 -11.47 -1.24 3.84
C VAL A 40 -10.84 0.06 3.35
N SER A 41 -10.08 0.02 2.25
CA SER A 41 -9.47 1.20 1.64
C SER A 41 -10.54 2.23 1.25
N GLY A 42 -11.67 1.79 0.71
CA GLY A 42 -12.81 2.63 0.34
C GLY A 42 -13.44 3.42 1.50
N ILE A 43 -13.18 3.03 2.75
CA ILE A 43 -13.61 3.79 3.93
C ILE A 43 -12.97 5.19 3.95
N PHE A 44 -11.73 5.30 3.50
CA PHE A 44 -10.91 6.51 3.55
C PHE A 44 -10.99 7.37 2.29
N GLY A 45 -11.58 6.85 1.23
CA GLY A 45 -11.78 7.55 -0.03
C GLY A 45 -11.83 6.61 -1.23
N PRO A 46 -12.15 7.13 -2.42
CA PRO A 46 -12.14 6.31 -3.63
C PRO A 46 -10.71 5.86 -3.94
N PRO A 47 -10.51 4.56 -4.23
CA PRO A 47 -9.19 4.06 -4.58
C PRO A 47 -8.72 4.63 -5.92
N HIS A 48 -7.43 4.96 -6.00
CA HIS A 48 -6.78 5.39 -7.23
C HIS A 48 -6.17 4.19 -7.94
N GLU A 49 -6.02 4.28 -9.26
CA GLU A 49 -5.23 3.31 -10.01
C GLU A 49 -3.79 3.34 -9.53
N ALA A 50 -3.20 2.16 -9.34
CA ALA A 50 -1.83 2.01 -8.87
C ALA A 50 -0.84 2.73 -9.80
N ALA A 51 0.04 3.54 -9.24
CA ALA A 51 1.00 4.35 -9.99
C ALA A 51 1.94 3.48 -10.86
N ALA A 52 2.33 2.31 -10.35
CA ALA A 52 3.13 1.35 -11.09
C ALA A 52 2.46 0.91 -12.39
N ARG A 53 1.15 0.64 -12.38
CA ARG A 53 0.39 0.28 -13.59
C ARG A 53 0.45 1.39 -14.63
N LYS A 54 0.21 2.63 -14.23
CA LYS A 54 0.30 3.79 -15.13
C LYS A 54 1.68 3.94 -15.74
N TYR A 55 2.72 3.74 -14.96
CA TYR A 55 4.10 3.84 -15.45
C TYR A 55 4.37 2.79 -16.52
N HIS A 56 4.09 1.52 -16.26
CA HIS A 56 4.33 0.43 -17.22
C HIS A 56 3.50 0.58 -18.50
N LEU A 57 2.24 0.98 -18.40
CA LEU A 57 1.41 1.25 -19.57
C LEU A 57 1.96 2.40 -20.43
N ASN A 58 2.51 3.45 -19.80
CA ASN A 58 3.05 4.61 -20.52
C ASN A 58 4.38 4.32 -21.24
N VAL A 59 5.18 3.38 -20.75
CA VAL A 59 6.43 2.97 -21.41
C VAL A 59 6.23 1.85 -22.43
N GLY A 60 4.97 1.43 -22.66
CA GLY A 60 4.62 0.41 -23.65
C GLY A 60 5.05 -1.00 -23.28
N GLU A 61 5.41 -1.22 -22.04
CA GLU A 61 5.65 -2.56 -21.52
C GLU A 61 4.33 -3.31 -21.37
N LYS A 62 4.32 -4.57 -21.78
CA LYS A 62 3.24 -5.47 -21.40
C LYS A 62 3.33 -5.64 -19.89
N VAL A 63 2.37 -5.07 -19.18
CA VAL A 63 2.19 -5.36 -17.77
C VAL A 63 1.78 -6.83 -17.69
N ASP A 64 2.74 -7.67 -17.31
CA ASP A 64 2.46 -9.08 -17.05
C ASP A 64 1.72 -9.10 -15.71
N ASP A 65 0.39 -9.15 -15.84
CA ASP A 65 -0.56 -8.79 -14.79
C ASP A 65 -0.48 -9.68 -13.54
N GLU A 66 0.13 -10.86 -13.63
CA GLU A 66 0.13 -11.83 -12.53
C GLU A 66 1.18 -11.57 -11.45
N PHE A 67 2.23 -10.80 -11.76
CA PHE A 67 3.37 -10.69 -10.83
C PHE A 67 3.47 -9.37 -10.05
N MET A 68 3.09 -8.26 -10.64
CA MET A 68 3.28 -6.92 -10.05
C MET A 68 1.96 -6.25 -9.66
N ILE A 69 0.84 -6.73 -10.13
CA ILE A 69 -0.46 -6.10 -10.00
C ILE A 69 -1.48 -7.17 -9.65
N SER A 70 -2.27 -6.92 -8.62
CA SER A 70 -3.41 -7.76 -8.29
C SER A 70 -4.50 -7.65 -9.38
N ARG A 71 -5.53 -8.52 -9.32
CA ARG A 71 -6.73 -8.37 -10.15
C ARG A 71 -7.41 -7.00 -10.01
N HIS A 72 -7.12 -6.27 -8.94
CA HIS A 72 -7.61 -4.91 -8.73
C HIS A 72 -6.59 -3.89 -9.23
N PRO A 73 -6.95 -3.01 -10.17
CA PRO A 73 -6.04 -2.01 -10.73
C PRO A 73 -5.45 -1.04 -9.70
N SER A 74 -6.07 -0.95 -8.54
CA SER A 74 -5.62 -0.07 -7.45
C SER A 74 -4.69 -0.76 -6.45
N VAL A 75 -4.41 -2.05 -6.62
CA VAL A 75 -3.54 -2.82 -5.72
C VAL A 75 -2.26 -3.19 -6.46
N SER A 76 -1.14 -2.77 -5.91
CA SER A 76 0.21 -3.16 -6.38
C SER A 76 0.82 -4.16 -5.43
N ILE A 77 1.50 -5.15 -5.97
CA ILE A 77 2.30 -6.09 -5.19
C ILE A 77 3.70 -5.50 -5.05
N ILE A 78 4.15 -5.33 -3.82
CA ILE A 78 5.51 -4.91 -3.48
C ILE A 78 6.25 -6.15 -2.99
N SER A 79 7.24 -6.60 -3.76
CA SER A 79 7.98 -7.83 -3.45
C SER A 79 9.44 -7.68 -3.88
N ASN A 80 10.34 -8.26 -3.09
CA ASN A 80 11.74 -8.48 -3.45
C ASN A 80 11.98 -9.89 -3.99
N ILE A 81 10.94 -10.63 -4.33
CA ILE A 81 11.00 -11.96 -4.91
C ILE A 81 10.58 -11.87 -6.36
N GLY A 82 11.39 -12.40 -7.26
CA GLY A 82 11.12 -12.46 -8.68
C GLY A 82 10.14 -13.58 -9.07
N PRO A 83 9.71 -13.64 -10.36
CA PRO A 83 8.82 -14.69 -10.86
C PRO A 83 9.34 -16.10 -10.70
N ASP A 84 10.65 -16.26 -10.59
CA ASP A 84 11.34 -17.54 -10.37
C ASP A 84 11.45 -17.90 -8.88
N GLY A 85 10.81 -17.12 -7.98
CA GLY A 85 10.84 -17.33 -6.54
C GLY A 85 12.17 -16.95 -5.87
N LYS A 86 13.08 -16.29 -6.58
CA LYS A 86 14.38 -15.86 -6.04
C LYS A 86 14.38 -14.38 -5.68
N PRO A 87 15.21 -13.97 -4.70
CA PRO A 87 15.40 -12.57 -4.39
C PRO A 87 15.86 -11.76 -5.60
N VAL A 88 15.19 -10.68 -5.88
CA VAL A 88 15.56 -9.71 -6.92
C VAL A 88 16.25 -8.54 -6.24
N MET A 89 17.52 -8.31 -6.61
CA MET A 89 18.36 -7.27 -6.02
C MET A 89 18.07 -5.88 -6.60
N ASP A 90 17.48 -5.84 -7.78
CA ASP A 90 17.20 -4.60 -8.52
C ASP A 90 15.74 -4.58 -8.94
N ASN A 91 14.86 -4.32 -7.98
CA ASN A 91 13.43 -4.16 -8.23
C ASN A 91 13.11 -2.66 -8.23
N GLY A 92 12.86 -2.11 -9.41
CA GLY A 92 12.51 -0.69 -9.58
C GLY A 92 11.30 -0.23 -8.78
N GLY A 93 10.41 -1.16 -8.37
CA GLY A 93 9.26 -0.87 -7.50
C GLY A 93 9.62 -0.71 -6.03
N LEU A 94 10.76 -1.27 -5.59
CA LEU A 94 11.23 -1.19 -4.21
C LEU A 94 12.25 -0.06 -3.98
N GLY A 95 12.78 0.54 -5.06
CA GLY A 95 13.85 1.53 -4.96
C GLY A 95 15.19 0.93 -4.55
N SER A 96 16.03 1.71 -3.92
CA SER A 96 17.32 1.27 -3.40
C SER A 96 17.18 0.63 -2.01
N TYR A 97 18.21 -0.09 -1.55
CA TYR A 97 18.28 -0.63 -0.19
C TYR A 97 18.24 0.45 0.89
N GLU A 98 18.70 1.66 0.57
CA GLU A 98 18.56 2.82 1.42
C GLU A 98 17.35 3.63 0.96
N VAL A 99 16.27 3.56 1.72
CA VAL A 99 15.07 4.34 1.47
C VAL A 99 15.21 5.69 2.17
N VAL A 100 15.36 6.74 1.39
CA VAL A 100 15.28 8.12 1.91
C VAL A 100 13.85 8.46 2.31
N TRP A 101 13.71 9.34 3.29
CA TRP A 101 12.40 9.91 3.64
C TRP A 101 11.75 10.55 2.43
N HIS A 102 10.54 10.14 2.12
CA HIS A 102 9.78 10.62 0.98
C HIS A 102 8.28 10.66 1.29
N THR A 103 7.55 11.29 0.42
CA THR A 103 6.07 11.23 0.39
C THR A 103 5.66 10.54 -0.90
N ASP A 104 4.86 9.49 -0.77
CA ASP A 104 4.37 8.75 -1.93
C ASP A 104 3.49 9.62 -2.82
N ASN A 105 3.62 9.39 -4.14
CA ASN A 105 2.79 10.05 -5.17
C ASN A 105 2.77 11.58 -5.12
N SER A 106 3.73 12.23 -4.47
CA SER A 106 3.81 13.71 -4.41
C SER A 106 3.97 14.38 -5.78
N TYR A 107 4.42 13.62 -6.79
CA TYR A 107 4.64 14.06 -8.17
C TYR A 107 3.39 14.01 -9.06
N VAL A 108 2.28 13.47 -8.58
CA VAL A 108 1.02 13.45 -9.36
C VAL A 108 0.17 14.70 -9.06
N LYS A 109 -0.61 15.15 -10.05
CA LYS A 109 -1.44 16.34 -9.94
C LYS A 109 -2.47 16.27 -8.79
N THR A 110 -3.00 15.07 -8.55
CA THR A 110 -3.95 14.81 -7.46
C THR A 110 -3.44 13.60 -6.69
N PRO A 111 -2.61 13.82 -5.66
CA PRO A 111 -2.10 12.72 -4.86
C PRO A 111 -3.22 12.06 -4.05
N PRO A 112 -3.13 10.75 -3.77
CA PRO A 112 -4.06 10.08 -2.88
C PRO A 112 -3.95 10.67 -1.46
N ALA A 113 -5.04 10.63 -0.72
CA ALA A 113 -5.07 11.08 0.67
C ALA A 113 -4.20 10.20 1.60
N GLY A 114 -4.00 8.96 1.23
CA GLY A 114 -3.14 8.02 1.96
C GLY A 114 -2.92 6.74 1.20
N SER A 115 -2.11 5.86 1.78
CA SER A 115 -1.82 4.52 1.26
C SER A 115 -2.17 3.47 2.30
N MET A 116 -2.61 2.29 1.85
CA MET A 116 -2.85 1.14 2.71
C MET A 116 -1.90 0.02 2.31
N LEU A 117 -1.17 -0.52 3.28
CA LEU A 117 -0.25 -1.65 3.10
C LEU A 117 -0.82 -2.88 3.80
N TYR A 118 -0.84 -4.00 3.10
CA TYR A 118 -1.18 -5.30 3.66
C TYR A 118 0.02 -6.22 3.54
N SER A 119 0.61 -6.59 4.67
CA SER A 119 1.78 -7.47 4.69
C SER A 119 1.35 -8.92 4.51
N LEU A 120 1.82 -9.56 3.44
CA LEU A 120 1.67 -10.99 3.18
C LEU A 120 2.76 -11.79 3.88
N GLU A 121 3.99 -11.34 3.79
CA GLU A 121 5.16 -11.91 4.42
C GLU A 121 5.97 -10.83 5.12
N VAL A 122 6.54 -11.17 6.27
CA VAL A 122 7.42 -10.32 7.04
C VAL A 122 8.69 -11.07 7.41
N PRO A 123 9.85 -10.41 7.53
CA PRO A 123 11.10 -11.06 7.89
C PRO A 123 10.99 -11.76 9.26
N VAL A 124 11.33 -13.03 9.33
CA VAL A 124 11.27 -13.81 10.58
C VAL A 124 12.34 -13.42 11.59
N ASN A 125 13.42 -12.81 11.12
CA ASN A 125 14.58 -12.39 11.94
C ASN A 125 14.50 -10.92 12.35
N GLY A 126 13.37 -10.25 12.11
CA GLY A 126 13.20 -8.81 12.31
C GLY A 126 13.83 -7.99 11.17
N GLY A 127 13.63 -6.68 11.22
CA GLY A 127 14.03 -5.74 10.18
C GLY A 127 12.93 -5.48 9.16
N GLY A 128 13.21 -4.58 8.22
CA GLY A 128 12.24 -4.16 7.20
C GLY A 128 11.09 -3.32 7.77
N ASP A 129 11.31 -2.66 8.91
CA ASP A 129 10.31 -1.80 9.53
C ASP A 129 10.01 -0.59 8.65
N THR A 130 8.72 -0.26 8.54
CA THR A 130 8.31 0.99 7.93
C THR A 130 8.27 2.11 8.96
N SER A 131 9.10 3.13 8.77
CA SER A 131 9.15 4.30 9.64
C SER A 131 8.31 5.42 9.08
N PHE A 132 7.60 6.15 9.94
CA PHE A 132 6.77 7.29 9.56
C PHE A 132 7.25 8.57 10.25
N ASN A 133 7.20 9.68 9.52
CA ASN A 133 7.52 11.01 10.04
C ASN A 133 6.29 11.90 9.97
N ASN A 134 5.97 12.54 11.08
CA ASN A 134 4.89 13.50 11.17
C ASN A 134 5.30 14.85 10.56
N GLN A 135 4.84 15.14 9.35
CA GLN A 135 5.18 16.37 8.63
C GLN A 135 4.58 17.63 9.28
N TYR A 136 3.46 17.53 9.99
CA TYR A 136 2.92 18.67 10.75
C TYR A 136 3.82 19.10 11.91
N ARG A 137 4.68 18.20 12.41
CA ARG A 137 5.66 18.52 13.46
C ARG A 137 7.03 18.86 12.89
N ALA A 138 7.30 18.46 11.66
CA ALA A 138 8.56 18.76 10.98
C ALA A 138 8.58 20.16 10.38
N TYR A 139 7.40 20.71 10.05
CA TYR A 139 7.19 22.06 9.51
C TYR A 139 7.05 23.07 10.64
#